data_83c8f4d3a5a31a0e5f39b606deba0a2c
#
_entry.id   83c8f4d3a5a31a0e5f39b606deba0a2c
#
_cell.length_a   1.000
_cell.length_b   1.000
_cell.length_c   1.000
_cell.angle_alpha   90.00
_cell.angle_beta   90.00
_cell.angle_gamma   90.00
#
_symmetry.space_group_name_H-M   'P 1'
#
loop_
_entity.id
_entity.type
_entity.pdbx_description
1 polymer ?
#
loop_
_entity_poly.entity_id
_entity_poly.type
_entity_poly.pdbx_seq_one_letter_code
_entity_poly.pdbx_strand_id
1 'polypeptide(L)'
;MPDFDLCKETLVGKRIIFLGSSVTYGACAMGQSFIEALEEKDGIIAIKEAVSGTLLVDEDVADGKSYIARLATIDTNIKADAFVCQLSTNDASHNKPLGIISDSYAKENFDTKTIAGAIEFIIAYAKQTWHCPVIFYTGTKYDSDLYKKMVELLLSIQKKWQIDVIDLWNDIEMNQVSPENYKRYMSDPIHPLRDGYREWWLPKFEEGITLALTKKHTIDISSFVEKAKTLGVLGVKVTQHNELKAEWLSEGECRRNIYSAT
;
A
#
# COMPACT_ATOMS: atom_id res chain seq x y z
N MET A 1 0.53 -18.83 -11.79
CA MET A 1 -0.46 -17.73 -11.88
C MET A 1 -1.63 -18.13 -11.01
N PRO A 2 -2.17 -17.24 -10.14
CA PRO A 2 -3.43 -17.52 -9.47
C PRO A 2 -4.51 -17.70 -10.53
N ASP A 3 -5.47 -18.58 -10.23
CA ASP A 3 -6.57 -18.88 -11.13
C ASP A 3 -7.38 -17.60 -11.37
N PHE A 4 -7.68 -17.29 -12.62
CA PHE A 4 -8.36 -16.05 -13.05
C PHE A 4 -9.73 -15.87 -12.35
N ASP A 5 -10.41 -16.98 -12.06
CA ASP A 5 -11.68 -16.97 -11.32
C ASP A 5 -11.51 -16.56 -9.86
N LEU A 6 -10.40 -16.94 -9.21
CA LEU A 6 -10.13 -16.61 -7.80
C LEU A 6 -9.93 -15.10 -7.60
N CYS A 7 -9.25 -14.42 -8.52
CA CYS A 7 -9.09 -12.96 -8.43
C CYS A 7 -10.44 -12.26 -8.48
N LYS A 8 -11.29 -12.61 -9.43
CA LYS A 8 -12.60 -12.01 -9.60
C LYS A 8 -13.51 -12.23 -8.39
N GLU A 9 -13.58 -13.46 -7.87
CA GLU A 9 -14.37 -13.76 -6.66
C GLU A 9 -13.88 -12.99 -5.44
N THR A 10 -12.56 -12.75 -5.32
CA THR A 10 -11.97 -12.02 -4.22
C THR A 10 -12.22 -10.51 -4.31
N LEU A 11 -12.20 -9.93 -5.51
CA LEU A 11 -12.21 -8.49 -5.74
C LEU A 11 -13.62 -7.90 -5.83
N VAL A 12 -14.62 -8.66 -6.27
CA VAL A 12 -16.00 -8.17 -6.45
C VAL A 12 -16.52 -7.49 -5.16
N GLY A 13 -16.99 -6.25 -5.32
CA GLY A 13 -17.58 -5.44 -4.25
C GLY A 13 -16.59 -4.90 -3.22
N LYS A 14 -15.28 -5.18 -3.37
CA LYS A 14 -14.25 -4.64 -2.47
C LYS A 14 -14.09 -3.13 -2.63
N ARG A 15 -14.13 -2.42 -1.51
CA ARG A 15 -13.86 -0.98 -1.46
C ARG A 15 -12.39 -0.73 -1.30
N ILE A 16 -11.77 -0.11 -2.31
CA ILE A 16 -10.33 0.12 -2.33
C ILE A 16 -10.06 1.61 -2.51
N ILE A 17 -9.28 2.16 -1.58
CA ILE A 17 -8.81 3.55 -1.66
C ILE A 17 -7.51 3.56 -2.46
N PHE A 18 -7.44 4.43 -3.46
CA PHE A 18 -6.25 4.65 -4.27
C PHE A 18 -5.75 6.08 -4.09
N LEU A 19 -4.51 6.23 -3.64
CA LEU A 19 -3.83 7.52 -3.49
C LEU A 19 -2.65 7.62 -4.46
N GLY A 20 -2.59 8.69 -5.26
CA GLY A 20 -1.47 8.84 -6.18
C GLY A 20 -1.44 10.12 -7.00
N SER A 21 -0.63 10.12 -8.06
CA SER A 21 -0.46 11.24 -8.96
C SER A 21 -0.95 10.93 -10.39
N SER A 22 -0.24 11.43 -11.42
CA SER A 22 -0.61 11.29 -12.82
C SER A 22 -0.77 9.85 -13.30
N VAL A 23 0.06 8.93 -12.79
CA VAL A 23 -0.03 7.51 -13.16
C VAL A 23 -1.27 6.86 -12.54
N THR A 24 -1.59 7.15 -11.28
CA THR A 24 -2.84 6.69 -10.65
C THR A 24 -4.06 7.33 -11.32
N TYR A 25 -3.96 8.59 -11.72
CA TYR A 25 -5.03 9.29 -12.43
C TYR A 25 -5.28 8.71 -13.82
N GLY A 26 -4.25 8.25 -14.53
CA GLY A 26 -4.33 7.85 -15.94
C GLY A 26 -4.17 9.04 -16.88
N ALA A 27 -3.20 9.93 -16.62
CA ALA A 27 -3.07 11.20 -17.32
C ALA A 27 -2.91 11.05 -18.85
N CYS A 28 -2.16 10.06 -19.32
CA CYS A 28 -1.98 9.77 -20.74
C CYS A 28 -3.03 8.79 -21.32
N ALA A 29 -4.06 8.43 -20.53
CA ALA A 29 -5.14 7.54 -20.90
C ALA A 29 -6.52 8.16 -20.64
N MET A 30 -6.65 9.49 -20.72
CA MET A 30 -7.88 10.24 -20.50
C MET A 30 -8.57 9.95 -19.15
N GLY A 31 -7.80 9.78 -18.10
CA GLY A 31 -8.31 9.44 -16.77
C GLY A 31 -8.67 7.96 -16.57
N GLN A 32 -8.35 7.10 -17.54
CA GLN A 32 -8.63 5.67 -17.52
C GLN A 32 -7.37 4.89 -17.15
N SER A 33 -7.10 4.74 -15.86
CA SER A 33 -5.95 3.96 -15.38
C SER A 33 -6.29 2.47 -15.18
N PHE A 34 -5.43 1.73 -14.51
CA PHE A 34 -5.72 0.36 -14.07
C PHE A 34 -6.91 0.31 -13.11
N ILE A 35 -7.26 1.41 -12.44
CA ILE A 35 -8.36 1.48 -11.47
C ILE A 35 -9.70 1.29 -12.18
N GLU A 36 -9.97 2.04 -13.24
CA GLU A 36 -11.19 1.90 -14.02
C GLU A 36 -11.27 0.52 -14.70
N ALA A 37 -10.12 -0.05 -15.04
CA ALA A 37 -10.07 -1.42 -15.57
C ALA A 37 -10.42 -2.46 -14.50
N LEU A 38 -9.98 -2.30 -13.24
CA LEU A 38 -10.39 -3.14 -12.10
C LEU A 38 -11.89 -2.99 -11.79
N GLU A 39 -12.45 -1.77 -11.86
CA GLU A 39 -13.89 -1.57 -11.66
C GLU A 39 -14.70 -2.29 -12.75
N GLU A 40 -14.30 -2.13 -14.02
CA GLU A 40 -15.01 -2.72 -15.16
C GLU A 40 -14.91 -4.26 -15.19
N LYS A 41 -13.73 -4.81 -14.90
CA LYS A 41 -13.46 -6.25 -15.04
C LYS A 41 -13.79 -7.04 -13.79
N ASP A 42 -13.38 -6.53 -12.62
CA ASP A 42 -13.39 -7.25 -11.34
C ASP A 42 -14.46 -6.76 -10.38
N GLY A 43 -15.13 -5.65 -10.72
CA GLY A 43 -16.24 -5.12 -9.94
C GLY A 43 -15.85 -4.56 -8.58
N ILE A 44 -14.65 -4.02 -8.42
CA ILE A 44 -14.28 -3.27 -7.22
C ILE A 44 -15.08 -1.98 -7.11
N ILE A 45 -15.10 -1.38 -5.94
CA ILE A 45 -15.62 -0.03 -5.68
C ILE A 45 -14.41 0.86 -5.35
N ALA A 46 -13.97 1.66 -6.32
CA ALA A 46 -12.79 2.49 -6.14
C ALA A 46 -13.10 3.85 -5.49
N ILE A 47 -12.27 4.25 -4.54
CA ILE A 47 -12.16 5.62 -4.04
C ILE A 47 -10.84 6.18 -4.56
N LYS A 48 -10.89 6.90 -5.66
CA LYS A 48 -9.71 7.37 -6.38
C LYS A 48 -9.34 8.79 -6.00
N GLU A 49 -8.30 8.95 -5.20
CA GLU A 49 -7.69 10.22 -4.84
C GLU A 49 -6.37 10.39 -5.58
N ALA A 50 -6.43 10.95 -6.80
CA ALA A 50 -5.28 11.05 -7.69
C ALA A 50 -5.23 12.41 -8.40
N VAL A 51 -4.12 13.13 -8.21
CA VAL A 51 -3.88 14.46 -8.81
C VAL A 51 -2.51 14.49 -9.50
N SER A 52 -2.50 14.77 -10.80
CA SER A 52 -1.26 14.82 -11.59
C SER A 52 -0.28 15.86 -11.07
N GLY A 53 1.03 15.55 -11.10
CA GLY A 53 2.10 16.45 -10.69
C GLY A 53 2.33 16.54 -9.18
N THR A 54 1.58 15.80 -8.36
CA THR A 54 1.69 15.91 -6.90
C THR A 54 2.77 14.99 -6.32
N LEU A 55 3.31 15.38 -5.17
CA LEU A 55 4.43 14.75 -4.47
C LEU A 55 3.94 13.89 -3.29
N LEU A 56 4.72 12.88 -2.93
CA LEU A 56 4.58 12.17 -1.66
C LEU A 56 4.86 13.11 -0.50
N VAL A 57 6.03 13.77 -0.57
CA VAL A 57 6.52 14.65 0.49
C VAL A 57 5.58 15.85 0.69
N ASP A 58 5.41 16.23 1.96
CA ASP A 58 4.62 17.39 2.33
C ASP A 58 5.51 18.63 2.32
N GLU A 59 5.55 19.31 1.20
CA GLU A 59 6.12 20.66 1.14
C GLU A 59 5.07 21.63 1.66
N ASP A 60 5.52 22.66 2.39
CA ASP A 60 4.70 23.82 2.79
C ASP A 60 4.27 24.62 1.55
N VAL A 61 3.65 23.94 0.60
CA VAL A 61 3.06 24.57 -0.58
C VAL A 61 1.62 24.88 -0.20
N ALA A 62 1.29 26.14 -0.23
CA ALA A 62 -0.04 26.66 0.12
C ALA A 62 -1.21 26.05 -0.68
N ASP A 63 -0.93 25.10 -1.60
CA ASP A 63 -1.94 24.49 -2.46
C ASP A 63 -2.53 23.17 -1.93
N GLY A 64 -1.97 22.61 -0.84
CA GLY A 64 -2.52 21.43 -0.16
C GLY A 64 -2.60 20.16 -1.03
N LYS A 65 -1.75 20.03 -2.06
CA LYS A 65 -1.86 18.94 -3.05
C LYS A 65 -0.96 17.75 -2.80
N SER A 66 -0.07 17.76 -1.79
CA SER A 66 0.76 16.59 -1.46
C SER A 66 -0.11 15.36 -1.18
N TYR A 67 0.46 14.15 -1.28
CA TYR A 67 -0.25 12.93 -0.90
C TYR A 67 -0.70 13.01 0.56
N ILE A 68 0.13 13.56 1.44
CA ILE A 68 -0.17 13.72 2.88
C ILE A 68 -1.36 14.67 3.08
N ALA A 69 -1.37 15.82 2.41
CA ALA A 69 -2.47 16.78 2.51
C ALA A 69 -3.79 16.17 2.00
N ARG A 70 -3.76 15.47 0.87
CA ARG A 70 -4.94 14.83 0.28
C ARG A 70 -5.40 13.59 1.05
N LEU A 71 -4.49 12.87 1.69
CA LEU A 71 -4.83 11.75 2.57
C LEU A 71 -5.81 12.19 3.68
N ALA A 72 -5.60 13.40 4.22
CA ALA A 72 -6.47 13.96 5.24
C ALA A 72 -7.88 14.37 4.74
N THR A 73 -8.07 14.46 3.42
CA THR A 73 -9.39 14.80 2.82
C THR A 73 -10.26 13.58 2.53
N ILE A 74 -9.70 12.38 2.57
CA ILE A 74 -10.45 11.14 2.36
C ILE A 74 -11.32 10.85 3.58
N ASP A 75 -12.59 10.54 3.36
CA ASP A 75 -13.53 10.25 4.45
C ASP A 75 -13.03 9.08 5.31
N THR A 76 -12.80 9.35 6.58
CA THR A 76 -12.29 8.40 7.56
C THR A 76 -13.31 7.30 7.93
N ASN A 77 -14.60 7.50 7.60
CA ASN A 77 -15.67 6.52 7.87
C ASN A 77 -15.78 5.44 6.78
N ILE A 78 -15.03 5.54 5.69
CA ILE A 78 -15.02 4.51 4.65
C ILE A 78 -14.61 3.18 5.26
N LYS A 79 -15.43 2.16 5.03
CA LYS A 79 -15.07 0.77 5.33
C LYS A 79 -14.27 0.23 4.15
N ALA A 80 -12.97 0.55 4.13
CA ALA A 80 -12.08 0.11 3.07
C ALA A 80 -11.61 -1.33 3.31
N ASP A 81 -11.56 -2.12 2.22
CA ASP A 81 -10.98 -3.47 2.24
C ASP A 81 -9.45 -3.41 1.99
N ALA A 82 -8.97 -2.39 1.27
CA ALA A 82 -7.54 -2.14 1.07
C ALA A 82 -7.27 -0.64 0.79
N PHE A 83 -6.02 -0.23 1.07
CA PHE A 83 -5.49 1.09 0.70
C PHE A 83 -4.28 0.89 -0.21
N VAL A 84 -4.31 1.47 -1.41
CA VAL A 84 -3.27 1.36 -2.43
C VAL A 84 -2.65 2.72 -2.70
N CYS A 85 -1.32 2.84 -2.58
CA CYS A 85 -0.60 4.09 -2.74
C CYS A 85 0.50 3.99 -3.80
N GLN A 86 0.58 4.99 -4.66
CA GLN A 86 1.67 5.12 -5.63
C GLN A 86 2.97 5.56 -4.96
N LEU A 87 4.09 4.87 -5.25
CA LEU A 87 5.41 5.49 -5.05
C LEU A 87 5.59 6.58 -6.11
N SER A 88 5.58 7.84 -5.70
CA SER A 88 5.50 8.97 -6.62
C SER A 88 6.79 9.12 -7.45
N THR A 89 6.63 9.21 -8.76
CA THR A 89 7.71 9.53 -9.69
C THR A 89 8.10 11.01 -9.67
N ASN A 90 7.18 11.88 -9.23
CA ASN A 90 7.43 13.32 -9.14
C ASN A 90 8.48 13.65 -8.09
N ASP A 91 8.51 12.92 -6.97
CA ASP A 91 9.53 13.12 -5.94
C ASP A 91 10.94 12.86 -6.48
N ALA A 92 11.10 11.84 -7.32
CA ALA A 92 12.36 11.59 -8.02
C ALA A 92 12.72 12.71 -9.00
N SER A 93 11.76 13.15 -9.82
CA SER A 93 11.96 14.22 -10.80
C SER A 93 12.30 15.57 -10.17
N HIS A 94 11.82 15.81 -8.94
CA HIS A 94 12.09 17.03 -8.18
C HIS A 94 13.25 16.88 -7.17
N ASN A 95 14.00 15.79 -7.23
CA ASN A 95 15.14 15.51 -6.35
C ASN A 95 14.82 15.67 -4.85
N LYS A 96 13.65 15.13 -4.41
CA LYS A 96 13.28 15.20 -3.01
C LYS A 96 14.20 14.36 -2.14
N PRO A 97 14.47 14.77 -0.87
CA PRO A 97 15.36 14.05 0.01
C PRO A 97 14.78 12.67 0.36
N LEU A 98 15.62 11.62 0.26
CA LEU A 98 15.22 10.25 0.63
C LEU A 98 14.80 10.15 2.11
N GLY A 99 15.52 10.82 3.00
CA GLY A 99 15.35 10.66 4.43
C GLY A 99 15.87 9.32 4.96
N ILE A 100 15.51 9.01 6.19
CA ILE A 100 15.93 7.82 6.93
C ILE A 100 14.68 7.14 7.47
N ILE A 101 14.63 5.80 7.41
CA ILE A 101 13.56 5.00 8.03
C ILE A 101 13.63 5.22 9.54
N SER A 102 12.54 5.64 10.16
CA SER A 102 12.45 5.88 11.58
C SER A 102 12.46 4.56 12.37
N ASP A 103 12.96 4.58 13.60
CA ASP A 103 12.76 3.45 14.52
C ASP A 103 11.36 3.45 15.16
N SER A 104 10.61 4.55 15.01
CA SER A 104 9.27 4.72 15.56
C SER A 104 8.19 4.15 14.65
N TYR A 105 7.02 3.88 15.23
CA TYR A 105 5.77 3.59 14.54
C TYR A 105 4.72 4.70 14.72
N ALA A 106 5.03 5.72 15.51
CA ALA A 106 4.14 6.84 15.78
C ALA A 106 4.27 7.89 14.67
N LYS A 107 3.15 8.26 14.05
CA LYS A 107 3.12 9.15 12.87
C LYS A 107 3.69 10.55 13.17
N GLU A 108 3.65 10.99 14.41
CA GLU A 108 4.17 12.28 14.88
C GLU A 108 5.70 12.37 14.77
N ASN A 109 6.39 11.22 14.66
CA ASN A 109 7.84 11.13 14.61
C ASN A 109 8.40 11.04 13.19
N PHE A 110 7.57 11.13 12.16
CA PHE A 110 8.00 11.03 10.77
C PHE A 110 8.23 12.41 10.17
N ASP A 111 9.40 12.62 9.57
CA ASP A 111 9.70 13.83 8.80
C ASP A 111 9.03 13.73 7.42
N THR A 112 7.82 14.25 7.32
CA THR A 112 7.02 14.22 6.09
C THR A 112 7.61 15.03 4.93
N LYS A 113 8.67 15.81 5.15
CA LYS A 113 9.44 16.50 4.11
C LYS A 113 10.47 15.61 3.42
N THR A 114 10.59 14.36 3.88
CA THR A 114 11.44 13.33 3.26
C THR A 114 10.58 12.18 2.73
N ILE A 115 11.10 11.47 1.71
CA ILE A 115 10.39 10.35 1.07
C ILE A 115 10.14 9.24 2.08
N ALA A 116 11.13 8.87 2.91
CA ALA A 116 10.98 7.86 3.95
C ALA A 116 9.88 8.24 4.95
N GLY A 117 9.95 9.45 5.50
CA GLY A 117 8.99 9.91 6.49
C GLY A 117 7.58 10.05 5.91
N ALA A 118 7.43 10.50 4.67
CA ALA A 118 6.13 10.59 4.00
C ALA A 118 5.50 9.21 3.79
N ILE A 119 6.28 8.22 3.32
CA ILE A 119 5.80 6.83 3.17
C ILE A 119 5.36 6.26 4.51
N GLU A 120 6.19 6.39 5.56
CA GLU A 120 5.88 5.87 6.89
C GLU A 120 4.66 6.56 7.50
N PHE A 121 4.51 7.88 7.32
CA PHE A 121 3.33 8.62 7.75
C PHE A 121 2.05 8.10 7.07
N ILE A 122 2.07 7.94 5.75
CA ILE A 122 0.93 7.44 4.98
C ILE A 122 0.54 6.03 5.46
N ILE A 123 1.51 5.15 5.67
CA ILE A 123 1.27 3.79 6.18
C ILE A 123 0.62 3.83 7.56
N ALA A 124 1.20 4.60 8.49
CA ALA A 124 0.69 4.73 9.85
C ALA A 124 -0.74 5.29 9.86
N TYR A 125 -0.98 6.35 9.08
CA TYR A 125 -2.29 6.97 8.96
C TYR A 125 -3.34 6.00 8.42
N ALA A 126 -3.03 5.33 7.30
CA ALA A 126 -3.97 4.40 6.65
C ALA A 126 -4.32 3.21 7.56
N LYS A 127 -3.30 2.59 8.20
CA LYS A 127 -3.51 1.50 9.16
C LYS A 127 -4.35 1.92 10.37
N GLN A 128 -4.14 3.13 10.90
CA GLN A 128 -4.88 3.64 12.07
C GLN A 128 -6.30 4.06 11.71
N THR A 129 -6.53 4.56 10.50
CA THR A 129 -7.81 5.12 10.08
C THR A 129 -8.76 4.07 9.53
N TRP A 130 -8.29 3.25 8.59
CA TRP A 130 -9.17 2.30 7.88
C TRP A 130 -8.97 0.85 8.28
N HIS A 131 -7.95 0.53 9.06
CA HIS A 131 -7.68 -0.83 9.59
C HIS A 131 -7.66 -1.91 8.50
N CYS A 132 -7.17 -1.58 7.32
CA CYS A 132 -7.09 -2.47 6.16
C CYS A 132 -5.65 -2.71 5.72
N PRO A 133 -5.39 -3.71 4.87
CA PRO A 133 -4.10 -3.88 4.21
C PRO A 133 -3.66 -2.61 3.48
N VAL A 134 -2.38 -2.27 3.63
CA VAL A 134 -1.73 -1.16 2.92
C VAL A 134 -0.82 -1.74 1.86
N ILE A 135 -1.01 -1.30 0.64
CA ILE A 135 -0.27 -1.74 -0.54
C ILE A 135 0.38 -0.51 -1.17
N PHE A 136 1.69 -0.55 -1.41
CA PHE A 136 2.33 0.42 -2.28
C PHE A 136 2.57 -0.20 -3.65
N TYR A 137 2.65 0.63 -4.70
CA TYR A 137 3.08 0.17 -6.00
C TYR A 137 4.16 1.06 -6.60
N THR A 138 5.07 0.46 -7.36
CA THR A 138 6.12 1.15 -8.11
C THR A 138 5.70 1.32 -9.58
N GLY A 139 6.32 2.26 -10.28
CA GLY A 139 6.27 2.29 -11.75
C GLY A 139 7.11 1.17 -12.37
N THR A 140 6.91 0.91 -13.67
CA THR A 140 7.83 0.09 -14.46
C THR A 140 9.20 0.76 -14.58
N LYS A 141 10.23 0.01 -14.95
CA LYS A 141 11.60 0.50 -14.95
C LYS A 141 11.83 1.61 -15.99
N TYR A 142 12.42 2.70 -15.54
CA TYR A 142 12.90 3.80 -16.39
C TYR A 142 14.21 4.35 -15.86
N ASP A 143 14.88 5.22 -16.63
CA ASP A 143 16.18 5.78 -16.26
C ASP A 143 16.05 6.84 -15.16
N SER A 144 16.26 6.44 -13.91
CA SER A 144 16.25 7.31 -12.74
C SER A 144 16.96 6.65 -11.55
N ASP A 145 18.15 7.12 -11.23
CA ASP A 145 18.90 6.65 -10.06
C ASP A 145 18.18 6.95 -8.74
N LEU A 146 17.52 8.10 -8.64
CA LEU A 146 16.81 8.45 -7.43
C LEU A 146 15.57 7.58 -7.26
N TYR A 147 14.78 7.33 -8.32
CA TYR A 147 13.62 6.46 -8.21
C TYR A 147 14.02 5.03 -7.85
N LYS A 148 15.12 4.52 -8.40
CA LYS A 148 15.71 3.24 -7.98
C LYS A 148 15.96 3.20 -6.47
N LYS A 149 16.61 4.24 -5.92
CA LYS A 149 16.84 4.34 -4.45
C LYS A 149 15.54 4.43 -3.66
N MET A 150 14.52 5.10 -4.20
CA MET A 150 13.19 5.15 -3.58
C MET A 150 12.52 3.77 -3.54
N VAL A 151 12.67 2.95 -4.58
CA VAL A 151 12.19 1.57 -4.60
C VAL A 151 12.91 0.73 -3.54
N GLU A 152 14.23 0.79 -3.46
CA GLU A 152 15.04 0.10 -2.44
C GLU A 152 14.63 0.51 -1.02
N LEU A 153 14.37 1.80 -0.80
CA LEU A 153 13.86 2.35 0.44
C LEU A 153 12.47 1.79 0.78
N LEU A 154 11.54 1.80 -0.19
CA LEU A 154 10.19 1.26 -0.02
C LEU A 154 10.22 -0.23 0.38
N LEU A 155 11.07 -1.04 -0.27
CA LEU A 155 11.22 -2.47 0.07
C LEU A 155 11.81 -2.69 1.47
N SER A 156 12.59 -1.74 1.97
CA SER A 156 13.08 -1.76 3.34
C SER A 156 11.97 -1.36 4.33
N ILE A 157 11.17 -0.36 4.01
CA ILE A 157 9.98 0.06 4.77
C ILE A 157 8.93 -1.06 4.79
N GLN A 158 8.75 -1.79 3.67
CA GLN A 158 7.87 -2.96 3.59
C GLN A 158 8.17 -3.98 4.69
N LYS A 159 9.46 -4.28 4.90
CA LYS A 159 9.88 -5.25 5.93
C LYS A 159 9.54 -4.78 7.34
N LYS A 160 9.74 -3.49 7.63
CA LYS A 160 9.41 -2.89 8.92
C LYS A 160 7.90 -2.92 9.20
N TRP A 161 7.12 -2.46 8.22
CA TRP A 161 5.70 -2.20 8.40
C TRP A 161 4.79 -3.39 8.07
N GLN A 162 5.35 -4.49 7.52
CA GLN A 162 4.61 -5.65 7.05
C GLN A 162 3.46 -5.24 6.11
N ILE A 163 3.77 -4.37 5.14
CA ILE A 163 2.85 -3.96 4.07
C ILE A 163 3.10 -4.78 2.81
N ASP A 164 2.20 -4.69 1.85
CA ASP A 164 2.38 -5.29 0.54
C ASP A 164 2.95 -4.28 -0.46
N VAL A 165 3.70 -4.77 -1.45
CA VAL A 165 4.23 -3.95 -2.54
C VAL A 165 3.99 -4.67 -3.87
N ILE A 166 3.31 -3.99 -4.80
CA ILE A 166 3.24 -4.39 -6.21
C ILE A 166 4.47 -3.79 -6.89
N ASP A 167 5.53 -4.58 -6.96
CA ASP A 167 6.84 -4.12 -7.43
C ASP A 167 7.00 -4.30 -8.94
N LEU A 168 6.44 -3.38 -9.71
CA LEU A 168 6.58 -3.38 -11.17
C LEU A 168 8.01 -3.03 -11.62
N TRP A 169 8.76 -2.30 -10.78
CA TRP A 169 10.13 -1.89 -11.10
C TRP A 169 11.09 -3.07 -11.23
N ASN A 170 11.01 -4.02 -10.32
CA ASN A 170 11.88 -5.20 -10.31
C ASN A 170 11.27 -6.41 -11.02
N ASP A 171 10.04 -6.32 -11.50
CA ASP A 171 9.40 -7.41 -12.25
C ASP A 171 10.11 -7.61 -13.60
N ILE A 172 10.81 -8.74 -13.72
CA ILE A 172 11.66 -9.05 -14.88
C ILE A 172 10.81 -9.22 -16.14
N GLU A 173 9.67 -9.92 -16.04
CA GLU A 173 8.80 -10.19 -17.19
C GLU A 173 8.19 -8.90 -17.72
N MET A 174 7.68 -8.04 -16.83
CA MET A 174 7.14 -6.74 -17.22
C MET A 174 8.19 -5.85 -17.91
N ASN A 175 9.41 -5.86 -17.45
CA ASN A 175 10.45 -5.00 -17.99
C ASN A 175 11.17 -5.59 -19.22
N GLN A 176 10.73 -6.77 -19.71
CA GLN A 176 11.18 -7.38 -20.97
C GLN A 176 10.16 -7.22 -22.11
N VAL A 177 9.27 -6.24 -22.01
CA VAL A 177 8.29 -5.92 -23.07
C VAL A 177 9.00 -5.57 -24.39
N SER A 178 8.47 -6.07 -25.52
CA SER A 178 9.03 -5.77 -26.84
C SER A 178 8.96 -4.27 -27.16
N PRO A 179 9.88 -3.72 -27.98
CA PRO A 179 9.84 -2.30 -28.36
C PRO A 179 8.53 -1.90 -29.06
N GLU A 180 7.86 -2.83 -29.76
CA GLU A 180 6.57 -2.61 -30.40
C GLU A 180 5.46 -2.46 -29.35
N ASN A 181 5.37 -3.40 -28.41
CA ASN A 181 4.41 -3.35 -27.31
C ASN A 181 4.68 -2.16 -26.39
N TYR A 182 5.96 -1.82 -26.13
CA TYR A 182 6.29 -0.65 -25.34
C TYR A 182 5.69 0.64 -25.94
N LYS A 183 5.82 0.85 -27.25
CA LYS A 183 5.22 2.00 -27.96
C LYS A 183 3.69 2.02 -27.88
N ARG A 184 3.07 0.87 -27.81
CA ARG A 184 1.61 0.74 -27.67
C ARG A 184 1.17 0.98 -26.22
N TYR A 185 2.02 0.62 -25.26
CA TYR A 185 1.69 0.67 -23.85
C TYR A 185 2.07 1.97 -23.14
N MET A 186 3.09 2.67 -23.61
CA MET A 186 3.66 3.83 -22.93
C MET A 186 3.62 5.08 -23.79
N SER A 187 3.18 6.19 -23.20
CA SER A 187 3.25 7.52 -23.82
C SER A 187 4.66 8.10 -23.68
N ASP A 188 5.28 7.88 -22.55
CA ASP A 188 6.63 8.26 -22.16
C ASP A 188 7.15 7.22 -21.15
N PRO A 189 8.39 7.31 -20.63
CA PRO A 189 8.94 6.30 -19.73
C PRO A 189 8.18 6.09 -18.41
N ILE A 190 7.24 6.99 -18.07
CA ILE A 190 6.53 6.99 -16.79
C ILE A 190 5.04 6.70 -16.95
N HIS A 191 4.41 7.21 -18.03
CA HIS A 191 2.96 7.23 -18.15
C HIS A 191 2.43 6.18 -19.13
N PRO A 192 1.72 5.15 -18.64
CA PRO A 192 1.05 4.20 -19.50
C PRO A 192 -0.09 4.83 -20.31
N LEU A 193 -0.28 4.33 -21.52
CA LEU A 193 -1.47 4.50 -22.32
C LEU A 193 -2.57 3.53 -21.85
N ARG A 194 -3.77 3.66 -22.40
CA ARG A 194 -4.93 2.82 -22.02
C ARG A 194 -4.65 1.32 -22.17
N ASP A 195 -4.03 0.90 -23.28
CA ASP A 195 -3.65 -0.49 -23.51
C ASP A 195 -2.60 -0.97 -22.49
N GLY A 196 -1.64 -0.11 -22.14
CA GLY A 196 -0.64 -0.41 -21.12
C GLY A 196 -1.26 -0.68 -19.77
N TYR A 197 -2.25 0.11 -19.36
CA TYR A 197 -2.97 -0.17 -18.11
C TYR A 197 -3.76 -1.47 -18.17
N ARG A 198 -4.49 -1.74 -19.27
CA ARG A 198 -5.42 -2.86 -19.38
C ARG A 198 -4.74 -4.21 -19.64
N GLU A 199 -3.71 -4.23 -20.48
CA GLU A 199 -3.11 -5.48 -20.95
C GLU A 199 -1.83 -5.83 -20.16
N TRP A 200 -1.13 -4.83 -19.66
CA TRP A 200 0.20 -5.00 -19.08
C TRP A 200 0.21 -4.81 -17.56
N TRP A 201 -0.43 -3.73 -17.04
CA TRP A 201 -0.45 -3.43 -15.61
C TRP A 201 -1.56 -4.16 -14.85
N LEU A 202 -2.77 -4.18 -15.37
CA LEU A 202 -3.95 -4.73 -14.71
C LEU A 202 -3.74 -6.12 -14.10
N PRO A 203 -3.15 -7.13 -14.81
CA PRO A 203 -2.95 -8.46 -14.24
C PRO A 203 -2.09 -8.44 -12.96
N LYS A 204 -1.11 -7.53 -12.87
CA LYS A 204 -0.25 -7.40 -11.69
C LYS A 204 -0.99 -6.78 -10.50
N PHE A 205 -1.91 -5.85 -10.76
CA PHE A 205 -2.76 -5.28 -9.73
C PHE A 205 -3.82 -6.27 -9.24
N GLU A 206 -4.45 -7.02 -10.13
CA GLU A 206 -5.36 -8.12 -9.78
C GLU A 206 -4.67 -9.12 -8.84
N GLU A 207 -3.50 -9.60 -9.23
CA GLU A 207 -2.69 -10.53 -8.43
C GLU A 207 -2.30 -9.92 -7.08
N GLY A 208 -1.67 -8.73 -7.09
CA GLY A 208 -1.12 -8.11 -5.88
C GLY A 208 -2.20 -7.74 -4.86
N ILE A 209 -3.34 -7.19 -5.31
CA ILE A 209 -4.44 -6.84 -4.42
C ILE A 209 -5.12 -8.11 -3.88
N THR A 210 -5.35 -9.13 -4.73
CA THR A 210 -5.91 -10.41 -4.29
C THR A 210 -5.04 -11.07 -3.23
N LEU A 211 -3.72 -11.10 -3.43
CA LEU A 211 -2.78 -11.64 -2.45
C LEU A 211 -2.86 -10.87 -1.12
N ALA A 212 -2.90 -9.55 -1.16
CA ALA A 212 -2.99 -8.74 0.05
C ALA A 212 -4.30 -8.97 0.83
N LEU A 213 -5.42 -9.16 0.11
CA LEU A 213 -6.73 -9.43 0.71
C LEU A 213 -6.87 -10.86 1.25
N THR A 214 -6.19 -11.82 0.64
CA THR A 214 -6.27 -13.25 1.04
C THR A 214 -5.21 -13.68 2.03
N LYS A 215 -4.15 -12.88 2.22
CA LYS A 215 -3.18 -13.15 3.27
C LYS A 215 -3.89 -13.25 4.61
N LYS A 216 -3.86 -14.45 5.19
CA LYS A 216 -4.14 -14.57 6.63
C LYS A 216 -3.05 -13.75 7.32
N HIS A 217 -3.41 -12.63 7.90
CA HIS A 217 -2.51 -11.90 8.78
C HIS A 217 -2.20 -12.83 9.96
N THR A 218 -1.16 -13.62 9.83
CA THR A 218 -0.58 -14.33 10.96
C THR A 218 0.08 -13.23 11.78
N ILE A 219 -0.64 -12.75 12.79
CA ILE A 219 -0.05 -11.79 13.71
C ILE A 219 1.04 -12.56 14.41
N ASP A 220 2.26 -12.12 14.20
CA ASP A 220 3.37 -12.57 15.03
C ASP A 220 3.19 -11.97 16.43
N ILE A 221 2.44 -12.69 17.26
CA ILE A 221 2.25 -12.35 18.68
C ILE A 221 3.51 -12.65 19.50
N SER A 222 4.55 -13.24 18.90
CA SER A 222 5.76 -13.67 19.61
C SER A 222 6.44 -12.51 20.32
N SER A 223 6.62 -11.37 19.63
CA SER A 223 7.22 -10.17 20.21
C SER A 223 6.34 -9.56 21.32
N PHE A 224 5.02 -9.64 21.17
CA PHE A 224 4.06 -9.18 22.17
C PHE A 224 4.05 -10.11 23.40
N VAL A 225 4.08 -11.42 23.16
CA VAL A 225 4.16 -12.44 24.24
C VAL A 225 5.48 -12.32 25.01
N GLU A 226 6.61 -12.11 24.34
CA GLU A 226 7.90 -11.90 25.00
C GLU A 226 7.91 -10.61 25.85
N LYS A 227 7.35 -9.52 25.33
CA LYS A 227 7.22 -8.26 26.07
C LYS A 227 6.26 -8.41 27.25
N ALA A 228 5.20 -9.17 27.12
CA ALA A 228 4.26 -9.50 28.19
C ALA A 228 4.94 -10.32 29.29
N LYS A 229 5.76 -11.32 28.96
CA LYS A 229 6.55 -12.10 29.90
C LYS A 229 7.53 -11.24 30.68
N THR A 230 8.23 -10.32 30.01
CA THR A 230 9.18 -9.39 30.67
C THR A 230 8.49 -8.44 31.66
N LEU A 231 7.21 -8.15 31.46
CA LEU A 231 6.38 -7.32 32.35
C LEU A 231 5.70 -8.15 33.47
N GLY A 232 5.97 -9.44 33.57
CA GLY A 232 5.39 -10.33 34.59
C GLY A 232 3.90 -10.65 34.37
N VAL A 233 3.42 -10.52 33.16
CA VAL A 233 2.03 -10.81 32.82
C VAL A 233 1.83 -12.32 32.66
N LEU A 234 0.88 -12.87 33.40
CA LEU A 234 0.63 -14.32 33.48
C LEU A 234 -0.05 -14.91 32.23
N GLY A 235 -0.68 -14.07 31.41
CA GLY A 235 -1.31 -14.52 30.16
C GLY A 235 -1.89 -13.39 29.34
N VAL A 236 -2.04 -13.64 28.05
CA VAL A 236 -2.65 -12.71 27.07
C VAL A 236 -3.72 -13.44 26.30
N LYS A 237 -4.91 -12.91 26.29
CA LYS A 237 -6.02 -13.41 25.45
C LYS A 237 -6.07 -12.59 24.16
N VAL A 238 -5.89 -13.27 23.03
CA VAL A 238 -6.04 -12.66 21.71
C VAL A 238 -7.38 -13.11 21.14
N THR A 239 -8.30 -12.17 20.94
CA THR A 239 -9.58 -12.44 20.29
C THR A 239 -9.53 -11.92 18.87
N GLN A 240 -9.88 -12.78 17.92
CA GLN A 240 -9.96 -12.46 16.51
C GLN A 240 -11.43 -12.25 16.12
N HIS A 241 -11.87 -10.97 16.13
CA HIS A 241 -13.14 -10.54 15.56
C HIS A 241 -12.92 -9.17 14.94
N ASN A 242 -12.63 -9.09 13.66
CA ASN A 242 -12.40 -7.85 12.88
C ASN A 242 -11.49 -6.77 13.54
N GLU A 243 -11.21 -6.89 14.82
CA GLU A 243 -10.27 -6.10 15.61
C GLU A 243 -9.50 -7.03 16.52
N LEU A 244 -8.17 -6.95 16.50
CA LEU A 244 -7.34 -7.62 17.50
C LEU A 244 -7.39 -6.85 18.79
N LYS A 245 -8.03 -7.45 19.80
CA LYS A 245 -7.95 -6.98 21.16
C LYS A 245 -7.06 -7.94 21.96
N ALA A 246 -5.98 -7.41 22.52
CA ALA A 246 -5.19 -8.09 23.54
C ALA A 246 -5.69 -7.65 24.91
N GLU A 247 -6.19 -8.58 25.69
CA GLU A 247 -6.63 -8.32 27.07
C GLU A 247 -5.69 -9.01 28.03
N TRP A 248 -5.30 -8.29 29.10
CA TRP A 248 -4.52 -8.84 30.18
C TRP A 248 -5.40 -9.80 30.99
N LEU A 249 -4.96 -11.06 31.13
CA LEU A 249 -5.70 -12.04 31.92
C LEU A 249 -5.24 -12.00 33.37
N SER A 250 -6.21 -11.94 34.27
CA SER A 250 -5.96 -12.21 35.69
C SER A 250 -5.55 -13.68 35.92
N GLU A 251 -4.89 -13.97 37.06
CA GLU A 251 -4.46 -15.34 37.41
C GLU A 251 -5.61 -16.37 37.36
N GLY A 252 -6.82 -15.96 37.73
CA GLY A 252 -8.01 -16.80 37.71
C GLY A 252 -8.56 -17.08 36.31
N GLU A 253 -8.33 -16.18 35.36
CA GLU A 253 -8.72 -16.34 33.93
C GLU A 253 -7.71 -17.21 33.17
N CYS A 254 -6.42 -17.10 33.47
CA CYS A 254 -5.39 -18.00 32.94
C CYS A 254 -5.68 -19.46 33.28
N ARG A 255 -6.07 -19.77 34.51
CA ARG A 255 -6.37 -21.13 34.94
C ARG A 255 -7.58 -21.74 34.24
N ARG A 256 -8.59 -20.94 33.89
CA ARG A 256 -9.79 -21.41 33.18
C ARG A 256 -9.55 -21.72 31.71
N ASN A 257 -8.65 -21.01 31.05
CA ASN A 257 -8.39 -21.17 29.61
C ASN A 257 -7.46 -22.35 29.27
N ILE A 258 -6.69 -22.87 30.25
CA ILE A 258 -5.86 -24.07 30.06
C ILE A 258 -6.71 -25.35 29.91
N TYR A 259 -7.92 -25.38 30.46
CA TYR A 259 -8.80 -26.53 30.42
C TYR A 259 -9.79 -26.54 29.23
N SER A 260 -9.83 -25.51 28.38
CA SER A 260 -10.72 -25.43 27.21
C SER A 260 -10.00 -25.65 25.88
N ALA A 261 -8.71 -25.98 25.89
CA ALA A 261 -7.88 -26.22 24.71
C ALA A 261 -7.41 -27.68 24.58
N THR A 262 -8.04 -28.62 25.29
CA THR A 262 -7.85 -30.08 25.15
C THR A 262 -9.02 -30.74 24.46
#